data_71737ce6c41bdedf8f7416f8fc7cdac8
#
_entry.id   71737ce6c41bdedf8f7416f8fc7cdac8
#
_cell.length_a   1.000
_cell.length_b   1.000
_cell.length_c   1.000
_cell.angle_alpha   90.00
_cell.angle_beta   90.00
_cell.angle_gamma   90.00
#
_symmetry.space_group_name_H-M   'P 1'
#
loop_
_entity.id
_entity.type
_entity.pdbx_description
1 polymer ?
#
loop_
_entity_poly.entity_id
_entity_poly.type
_entity_poly.pdbx_seq_one_letter_code
_entity_poly.pdbx_strand_id
1 'polypeptide(L)'
;HSDDFYSQPDWDVFQVRYTSADGYRLFAWLSVPHGDGPFPAIVRMPDYGSVHDLVYTSLRERAVVMNPTYRGQRQSDQVFQAKYPGLLTEGIEDLGSYVMRRVFADALRSMDALTGQEQAELGPVAFMGAGLGGALALAVAARREDIHAVAANTPMALGNPASLQPGLAYPLAELDDYLRLYPARRDVVKRNTADLDPITLAGKITAPVLLSVGINDTGSCPLKFGEELAEKIPDCDLRVYHGASEGGGHEHAQIQISWLSDKLGLG
;
A
#
# COMPACT_ATOMS: atom_id res chain seq x y z
N HIS A 1 -4.47 -0.51 23.06
CA HIS A 1 -4.70 0.58 24.01
C HIS A 1 -5.59 1.61 23.34
N SER A 2 -6.74 1.98 23.97
CA SER A 2 -7.63 3.03 23.47
C SER A 2 -6.94 4.38 23.53
N ASP A 3 -7.26 5.24 22.59
CA ASP A 3 -6.74 6.61 22.51
C ASP A 3 -7.92 7.60 22.45
N ASP A 4 -8.33 8.07 23.63
CA ASP A 4 -9.51 8.95 23.77
C ASP A 4 -9.31 10.31 23.08
N PHE A 5 -8.06 10.74 22.86
CA PHE A 5 -7.76 12.00 22.18
C PHE A 5 -8.12 11.97 20.68
N TYR A 6 -7.95 10.80 20.03
CA TYR A 6 -8.25 10.63 18.61
C TYR A 6 -9.60 9.97 18.34
N SER A 7 -10.29 9.47 19.37
CA SER A 7 -11.64 8.93 19.26
C SER A 7 -12.63 10.04 18.91
N GLN A 8 -13.69 9.69 18.20
CA GLN A 8 -14.73 10.59 17.70
C GLN A 8 -16.11 10.09 18.17
N PRO A 9 -17.18 10.89 18.05
CA PRO A 9 -18.52 10.44 18.43
C PRO A 9 -19.01 9.17 17.75
N ASP A 10 -18.48 8.86 16.57
CA ASP A 10 -18.95 7.74 15.74
C ASP A 10 -18.01 6.54 15.73
N TRP A 11 -16.77 6.67 16.24
CA TRP A 11 -15.80 5.58 16.35
C TRP A 11 -14.76 5.80 17.46
N ASP A 12 -14.27 4.69 18.01
CA ASP A 12 -13.11 4.67 18.90
C ASP A 12 -11.81 4.46 18.13
N VAL A 13 -10.70 5.00 18.65
CA VAL A 13 -9.36 4.84 18.09
C VAL A 13 -8.45 4.09 19.05
N PHE A 14 -7.69 3.15 18.51
CA PHE A 14 -6.75 2.32 19.25
C PHE A 14 -5.35 2.42 18.65
N GLN A 15 -4.35 2.47 19.51
CA GLN A 15 -2.95 2.24 19.14
C GLN A 15 -2.67 0.74 19.14
N VAL A 16 -2.28 0.21 18.00
CA VAL A 16 -1.93 -1.21 17.84
C VAL A 16 -0.43 -1.35 17.65
N ARG A 17 0.19 -2.24 18.42
CA ARG A 17 1.59 -2.63 18.22
C ARG A 17 1.64 -4.12 17.92
N TYR A 18 2.31 -4.46 16.83
CA TYR A 18 2.45 -5.84 16.38
C TYR A 18 3.88 -6.10 15.89
N THR A 19 4.17 -7.34 15.53
CA THR A 19 5.52 -7.76 15.19
C THR A 19 5.57 -8.33 13.79
N SER A 20 6.52 -7.84 12.98
CA SER A 20 6.81 -8.40 11.66
C SER A 20 7.46 -9.79 11.75
N ALA A 21 7.55 -10.48 10.62
CA ALA A 21 8.08 -11.84 10.52
C ALA A 21 9.52 -12.00 11.06
N ASP A 22 10.32 -10.93 11.00
CA ASP A 22 11.71 -10.90 11.49
C ASP A 22 11.86 -10.31 12.90
N GLY A 23 10.73 -10.16 13.64
CA GLY A 23 10.74 -9.61 14.99
C GLY A 23 10.71 -8.08 15.06
N TYR A 24 10.67 -7.37 13.92
CA TYR A 24 10.59 -5.91 13.90
C TYR A 24 9.27 -5.42 14.46
N ARG A 25 9.30 -4.42 15.34
CA ARG A 25 8.09 -3.86 15.96
C ARG A 25 7.46 -2.81 15.07
N LEU A 26 6.20 -3.03 14.75
CA LEU A 26 5.38 -2.19 13.90
C LEU A 26 4.26 -1.53 14.69
N PHE A 27 3.74 -0.45 14.12
CA PHE A 27 2.63 0.32 14.68
C PHE A 27 1.49 0.45 13.67
N ALA A 28 0.27 0.54 14.19
CA ALA A 28 -0.90 0.93 13.41
C ALA A 28 -1.87 1.75 14.27
N TRP A 29 -2.64 2.60 13.61
CA TRP A 29 -3.90 3.11 14.15
C TRP A 29 -5.03 2.18 13.73
N LEU A 30 -5.92 1.85 14.66
CA LEU A 30 -7.15 1.11 14.41
C LEU A 30 -8.33 1.97 14.85
N SER A 31 -9.26 2.26 13.96
CA SER A 31 -10.55 2.88 14.31
C SER A 31 -11.66 1.84 14.18
N VAL A 32 -12.54 1.80 15.18
CA VAL A 32 -13.66 0.88 15.26
C VAL A 32 -14.94 1.69 15.38
N PRO A 33 -15.90 1.58 14.44
CA PRO A 33 -17.17 2.27 14.53
C PRO A 33 -17.99 1.78 15.72
N HIS A 34 -18.85 2.64 16.26
CA HIS A 34 -19.80 2.25 17.28
C HIS A 34 -20.93 1.41 16.69
N GLY A 35 -21.47 0.47 17.46
CA GLY A 35 -22.59 -0.39 17.07
C GLY A 35 -22.27 -1.87 17.14
N ASP A 36 -23.18 -2.67 16.60
CA ASP A 36 -23.07 -4.13 16.58
C ASP A 36 -22.46 -4.60 15.25
N GLY A 37 -21.40 -5.42 15.33
CA GLY A 37 -20.76 -6.04 14.17
C GLY A 37 -21.57 -7.22 13.57
N PRO A 38 -21.02 -7.98 12.63
CA PRO A 38 -19.66 -7.86 12.11
C PRO A 38 -19.48 -6.62 11.20
N PHE A 39 -18.38 -5.89 11.36
CA PHE A 39 -18.07 -4.73 10.53
C PHE A 39 -17.15 -5.11 9.35
N PRO A 40 -17.42 -4.63 8.14
CA PRO A 40 -16.40 -4.64 7.10
C PRO A 40 -15.12 -3.95 7.58
N ALA A 41 -13.98 -4.33 7.01
CA ALA A 41 -12.71 -3.74 7.41
C ALA A 41 -11.92 -3.20 6.21
N ILE A 42 -11.18 -2.12 6.43
CA ILE A 42 -10.33 -1.48 5.43
C ILE A 42 -8.92 -1.32 6.00
N VAL A 43 -7.93 -1.86 5.31
CA VAL A 43 -6.51 -1.57 5.59
C VAL A 43 -6.01 -0.53 4.61
N ARG A 44 -5.67 0.65 5.11
CA ARG A 44 -5.07 1.73 4.31
C ARG A 44 -3.56 1.63 4.39
N MET A 45 -2.94 1.03 3.38
CA MET A 45 -1.48 0.95 3.27
C MET A 45 -0.88 2.34 3.02
N PRO A 46 0.17 2.71 3.76
CA PRO A 46 0.80 4.02 3.61
C PRO A 46 1.62 4.11 2.34
N ASP A 47 1.66 5.29 1.74
CA ASP A 47 2.53 5.60 0.63
C ASP A 47 3.99 5.77 1.09
N TYR A 48 4.88 6.04 0.12
CA TYR A 48 6.28 6.33 0.38
C TYR A 48 6.43 7.60 1.23
N GLY A 49 7.30 7.52 2.23
CA GLY A 49 7.51 8.63 3.18
C GLY A 49 6.84 8.38 4.52
N SER A 50 6.59 9.45 5.28
CA SER A 50 6.12 9.37 6.67
C SER A 50 4.75 10.00 6.91
N VAL A 51 4.00 10.28 5.87
CA VAL A 51 2.66 10.86 5.98
C VAL A 51 1.63 9.75 6.07
N HIS A 52 0.75 9.82 7.07
CA HIS A 52 -0.40 8.93 7.19
C HIS A 52 -1.59 9.52 6.43
N ASP A 53 -2.02 8.82 5.40
CA ASP A 53 -3.30 9.06 4.76
C ASP A 53 -4.41 8.43 5.59
N LEU A 54 -5.37 9.23 6.01
CA LEU A 54 -6.57 8.73 6.69
C LEU A 54 -7.59 8.25 5.68
N VAL A 55 -8.32 7.22 6.04
CA VAL A 55 -9.50 6.77 5.28
C VAL A 55 -10.63 7.81 5.46
N TYR A 56 -11.43 8.00 4.43
CA TYR A 56 -12.55 8.95 4.44
C TYR A 56 -13.50 8.69 5.60
N THR A 57 -13.98 9.75 6.23
CA THR A 57 -14.91 9.71 7.38
C THR A 57 -16.13 8.84 7.10
N SER A 58 -16.76 8.99 5.94
CA SER A 58 -17.93 8.21 5.52
C SER A 58 -17.72 6.69 5.46
N LEU A 59 -16.48 6.23 5.35
CA LEU A 59 -16.14 4.81 5.47
C LEU A 59 -15.80 4.44 6.92
N ARG A 60 -15.11 5.33 7.66
CA ARG A 60 -14.73 5.08 9.07
C ARG A 60 -15.92 4.96 10.00
N GLU A 61 -17.02 5.64 9.71
CA GLU A 61 -18.29 5.55 10.46
C GLU A 61 -18.96 4.18 10.35
N ARG A 62 -18.57 3.36 9.34
CA ARG A 62 -19.26 2.11 9.01
C ARG A 62 -18.35 0.89 8.89
N ALA A 63 -17.04 1.09 8.91
CA ALA A 63 -16.05 0.04 8.76
C ALA A 63 -14.94 0.17 9.81
N VAL A 64 -14.41 -0.96 10.25
CA VAL A 64 -13.15 -0.98 11.00
C VAL A 64 -12.03 -0.55 10.05
N VAL A 65 -11.22 0.42 10.44
CA VAL A 65 -10.13 0.91 9.60
C VAL A 65 -8.80 0.77 10.31
N MET A 66 -7.86 0.08 9.67
CA MET A 66 -6.47 -0.02 10.11
C MET A 66 -5.57 0.82 9.22
N ASN A 67 -4.79 1.71 9.82
CA ASN A 67 -3.72 2.48 9.18
C ASN A 67 -2.37 1.98 9.71
N PRO A 68 -1.79 0.92 9.13
CA PRO A 68 -0.48 0.41 9.53
C PRO A 68 0.64 1.33 9.06
N THR A 69 1.79 1.22 9.70
CA THR A 69 3.07 1.71 9.20
C THR A 69 3.98 0.54 8.85
N TYR A 70 4.88 0.73 7.92
CA TYR A 70 6.00 -0.18 7.70
C TYR A 70 7.26 0.33 8.40
N ARG A 71 8.30 -0.50 8.49
CA ARG A 71 9.58 -0.11 9.09
C ARG A 71 10.17 1.16 8.47
N GLY A 72 10.72 2.02 9.31
CA GLY A 72 11.24 3.34 8.91
C GLY A 72 10.21 4.46 8.88
N GLN A 73 8.91 4.16 9.02
CA GLN A 73 7.87 5.16 9.20
C GLN A 73 7.61 5.48 10.68
N ARG A 74 6.89 6.60 10.94
CA ARG A 74 6.52 7.06 12.28
C ARG A 74 6.07 5.93 13.20
N GLN A 75 6.58 5.91 14.42
CA GLN A 75 6.35 4.91 15.46
C GLN A 75 6.81 3.48 15.11
N SER A 76 7.24 3.26 13.85
CA SER A 76 7.96 2.08 13.39
C SER A 76 9.38 2.41 12.91
N ASP A 77 9.92 3.58 13.32
CA ASP A 77 11.23 4.14 12.91
C ASP A 77 12.30 4.10 14.01
N GLN A 78 11.99 3.53 15.17
CA GLN A 78 12.87 3.61 16.35
C GLN A 78 14.23 2.92 16.17
N VAL A 79 14.34 1.95 15.28
CA VAL A 79 15.56 1.15 15.06
C VAL A 79 16.05 1.15 13.61
N PHE A 80 15.38 1.88 12.72
CA PHE A 80 15.73 1.90 11.32
C PHE A 80 15.48 3.27 10.67
N GLN A 81 16.51 3.79 10.01
CA GLN A 81 16.44 4.97 9.13
C GLN A 81 17.18 4.68 7.84
N ALA A 82 16.52 4.87 6.70
CA ALA A 82 17.15 4.69 5.39
C ALA A 82 18.25 5.72 5.15
N LYS A 83 19.36 5.27 4.51
CA LYS A 83 20.44 6.13 4.07
C LYS A 83 20.17 6.65 2.66
N TYR A 84 20.90 7.70 2.26
CA TYR A 84 20.88 8.19 0.88
C TYR A 84 21.28 7.08 -0.12
N PRO A 85 20.61 6.93 -1.27
CA PRO A 85 19.52 7.77 -1.85
C PRO A 85 18.18 7.68 -1.13
N GLY A 86 17.81 6.57 -0.46
CA GLY A 86 16.58 6.43 0.29
C GLY A 86 16.14 4.98 0.49
N LEU A 87 14.90 4.81 0.93
CA LEU A 87 14.36 3.51 1.35
C LEU A 87 14.33 2.49 0.21
N LEU A 88 14.05 2.90 -1.04
CA LEU A 88 13.97 1.99 -2.18
C LEU A 88 15.30 1.31 -2.50
N THR A 89 16.40 1.85 -2.01
CA THR A 89 17.75 1.38 -2.33
C THR A 89 18.50 0.79 -1.13
N GLU A 90 17.94 0.88 0.07
CA GLU A 90 18.61 0.40 1.28
C GLU A 90 18.80 -1.11 1.26
N GLY A 91 20.07 -1.54 1.22
CA GLY A 91 20.47 -2.95 1.14
C GLY A 91 20.20 -3.65 -0.21
N ILE A 92 19.93 -2.89 -1.28
CA ILE A 92 19.47 -3.41 -2.59
C ILE A 92 20.45 -4.39 -3.27
N GLU A 93 21.72 -4.38 -2.91
CA GLU A 93 22.74 -5.28 -3.46
C GLU A 93 22.69 -6.71 -2.94
N ASP A 94 22.01 -6.95 -1.82
CA ASP A 94 21.88 -8.27 -1.21
C ASP A 94 20.43 -8.55 -0.82
N LEU A 95 19.88 -9.66 -1.33
CA LEU A 95 18.49 -10.06 -1.06
C LEU A 95 18.18 -10.25 0.42
N GLY A 96 19.16 -10.67 1.22
CA GLY A 96 18.99 -10.88 2.65
C GLY A 96 18.85 -9.57 3.45
N SER A 97 19.48 -8.49 2.97
CA SER A 97 19.48 -7.18 3.59
C SER A 97 18.53 -6.17 2.95
N TYR A 98 17.99 -6.46 1.76
CA TYR A 98 17.13 -5.52 1.02
C TYR A 98 15.85 -5.18 1.78
N VAL A 99 15.76 -3.94 2.22
CA VAL A 99 14.71 -3.49 3.13
C VAL A 99 13.32 -3.56 2.51
N MET A 100 13.18 -3.28 1.20
CA MET A 100 11.86 -3.30 0.57
C MET A 100 11.20 -4.69 0.61
N ARG A 101 11.95 -5.78 0.57
CA ARG A 101 11.38 -7.13 0.79
C ARG A 101 10.76 -7.27 2.17
N ARG A 102 11.36 -6.64 3.18
CA ARG A 102 10.84 -6.63 4.56
C ARG A 102 9.64 -5.69 4.69
N VAL A 103 9.61 -4.56 3.96
CA VAL A 103 8.43 -3.67 3.87
C VAL A 103 7.23 -4.42 3.29
N PHE A 104 7.42 -5.24 2.26
CA PHE A 104 6.36 -6.09 1.72
C PHE A 104 5.91 -7.17 2.73
N ALA A 105 6.82 -7.72 3.52
CA ALA A 105 6.47 -8.63 4.62
C ALA A 105 5.70 -7.91 5.74
N ASP A 106 6.07 -6.67 6.06
CA ASP A 106 5.35 -5.82 7.02
C ASP A 106 3.90 -5.60 6.59
N ALA A 107 3.67 -5.37 5.28
CA ALA A 107 2.33 -5.22 4.72
C ALA A 107 1.48 -6.51 4.87
N LEU A 108 2.06 -7.68 4.63
CA LEU A 108 1.37 -8.96 4.86
C LEU A 108 1.00 -9.15 6.33
N ARG A 109 1.89 -8.79 7.26
CA ARG A 109 1.64 -8.88 8.71
C ARG A 109 0.54 -7.95 9.20
N SER A 110 0.24 -6.85 8.47
CA SER A 110 -0.88 -5.97 8.83
C SER A 110 -2.23 -6.68 8.78
N MET A 111 -2.44 -7.60 7.85
CA MET A 111 -3.65 -8.42 7.80
C MET A 111 -3.75 -9.36 9.01
N ASP A 112 -2.64 -10.02 9.39
CA ASP A 112 -2.63 -10.87 10.58
C ASP A 112 -2.91 -10.06 11.86
N ALA A 113 -2.38 -8.83 11.93
CA ALA A 113 -2.64 -7.94 13.05
C ALA A 113 -4.10 -7.46 13.09
N LEU A 114 -4.70 -7.19 11.92
CA LEU A 114 -6.12 -6.84 11.82
C LEU A 114 -7.01 -8.00 12.25
N THR A 115 -6.77 -9.21 11.74
CA THR A 115 -7.60 -10.39 12.09
C THR A 115 -7.39 -10.88 13.50
N GLY A 116 -6.26 -10.60 14.11
CA GLY A 116 -5.95 -10.94 15.50
C GLY A 116 -6.40 -9.91 16.55
N GLN A 117 -7.03 -8.80 16.14
CA GLN A 117 -7.56 -7.81 17.09
C GLN A 117 -8.87 -8.32 17.74
N GLU A 118 -9.16 -7.85 18.96
CA GLU A 118 -10.31 -8.27 19.77
C GLU A 118 -11.34 -7.14 19.96
N GLN A 119 -11.18 -6.02 19.24
CA GLN A 119 -12.00 -4.82 19.44
C GLN A 119 -13.34 -4.88 18.71
N ALA A 120 -13.41 -5.66 17.60
CA ALA A 120 -14.62 -5.82 16.81
C ALA A 120 -14.62 -7.16 16.06
N GLU A 121 -15.82 -7.71 15.82
CA GLU A 121 -16.00 -8.79 14.86
C GLU A 121 -15.90 -8.24 13.43
N LEU A 122 -15.12 -8.91 12.57
CA LEU A 122 -14.86 -8.47 11.22
C LEU A 122 -15.69 -9.21 10.18
N GLY A 123 -16.21 -8.47 9.22
CA GLY A 123 -16.78 -8.93 7.96
C GLY A 123 -15.75 -8.94 6.82
N PRO A 124 -16.17 -8.62 5.58
CA PRO A 124 -15.29 -8.58 4.42
C PRO A 124 -14.18 -7.52 4.57
N VAL A 125 -12.98 -7.83 4.08
CA VAL A 125 -11.79 -6.98 4.22
C VAL A 125 -11.34 -6.44 2.88
N ALA A 126 -11.13 -5.12 2.79
CA ALA A 126 -10.50 -4.48 1.64
C ALA A 126 -9.12 -3.90 2.00
N PHE A 127 -8.25 -3.88 1.02
CA PHE A 127 -7.00 -3.15 1.07
C PHE A 127 -7.04 -1.94 0.13
N MET A 128 -6.48 -0.82 0.57
CA MET A 128 -6.34 0.36 -0.27
C MET A 128 -5.00 1.05 -0.05
N GLY A 129 -4.54 1.80 -1.06
CA GLY A 129 -3.32 2.58 -0.96
C GLY A 129 -2.99 3.33 -2.25
N ALA A 130 -2.06 4.28 -2.14
CA ALA A 130 -1.51 5.02 -3.26
C ALA A 130 0.00 4.79 -3.37
N GLY A 131 0.59 4.96 -4.54
CA GLY A 131 2.02 4.82 -4.75
C GLY A 131 2.57 3.50 -4.23
N LEU A 132 3.52 3.55 -3.30
CA LEU A 132 4.02 2.35 -2.62
C LEU A 132 2.90 1.60 -1.89
N GLY A 133 1.98 2.31 -1.24
CA GLY A 133 0.82 1.70 -0.56
C GLY A 133 -0.08 0.94 -1.52
N GLY A 134 -0.26 1.42 -2.75
CA GLY A 134 -0.98 0.71 -3.82
C GLY A 134 -0.29 -0.59 -4.22
N ALA A 135 1.04 -0.56 -4.41
CA ALA A 135 1.83 -1.76 -4.70
C ALA A 135 1.79 -2.78 -3.55
N LEU A 136 1.84 -2.31 -2.29
CA LEU A 136 1.71 -3.16 -1.10
C LEU A 136 0.33 -3.81 -1.00
N ALA A 137 -0.75 -3.06 -1.27
CA ALA A 137 -2.12 -3.57 -1.27
C ALA A 137 -2.31 -4.71 -2.31
N LEU A 138 -1.81 -4.51 -3.53
CA LEU A 138 -1.80 -5.54 -4.57
C LEU A 138 -0.96 -6.76 -4.17
N ALA A 139 0.20 -6.54 -3.54
CA ALA A 139 1.08 -7.62 -3.10
C ALA A 139 0.47 -8.47 -1.99
N VAL A 140 -0.31 -7.86 -1.09
CA VAL A 140 -1.08 -8.59 -0.06
C VAL A 140 -2.16 -9.42 -0.74
N ALA A 141 -2.98 -8.83 -1.62
CA ALA A 141 -4.05 -9.53 -2.31
C ALA A 141 -3.56 -10.69 -3.20
N ALA A 142 -2.37 -10.57 -3.78
CA ALA A 142 -1.76 -11.65 -4.57
C ALA A 142 -1.30 -12.87 -3.72
N ARG A 143 -1.27 -12.74 -2.40
CA ARG A 143 -0.77 -13.76 -1.46
C ARG A 143 -1.81 -14.21 -0.43
N ARG A 144 -2.99 -13.59 -0.46
CA ARG A 144 -4.08 -13.85 0.50
C ARG A 144 -5.41 -13.95 -0.23
N GLU A 145 -6.11 -15.03 -0.01
CA GLU A 145 -7.43 -15.28 -0.62
C GLU A 145 -8.59 -14.67 0.20
N ASP A 146 -8.31 -14.22 1.42
CA ASP A 146 -9.25 -13.61 2.36
C ASP A 146 -9.42 -12.09 2.16
N ILE A 147 -8.91 -11.54 1.06
CA ILE A 147 -9.12 -10.15 0.64
C ILE A 147 -10.33 -10.09 -0.30
N HIS A 148 -11.29 -9.22 0.01
CA HIS A 148 -12.55 -9.08 -0.74
C HIS A 148 -12.50 -8.00 -1.82
N ALA A 149 -11.66 -6.97 -1.66
CA ALA A 149 -11.50 -5.89 -2.63
C ALA A 149 -10.17 -5.16 -2.47
N VAL A 150 -9.66 -4.58 -3.56
CA VAL A 150 -8.45 -3.75 -3.54
C VAL A 150 -8.67 -2.44 -4.28
N ALA A 151 -8.33 -1.31 -3.67
CA ALA A 151 -8.31 -0.01 -4.34
C ALA A 151 -6.86 0.52 -4.39
N ALA A 152 -6.23 0.43 -5.56
CA ALA A 152 -4.82 0.78 -5.76
C ALA A 152 -4.71 2.02 -6.65
N ASN A 153 -4.24 3.14 -6.09
CA ASN A 153 -4.04 4.37 -6.83
C ASN A 153 -2.57 4.49 -7.22
N THR A 154 -2.29 4.69 -8.51
CA THR A 154 -0.92 4.87 -9.03
C THR A 154 0.10 3.92 -8.39
N PRO A 155 -0.14 2.59 -8.36
CA PRO A 155 0.73 1.65 -7.65
C PRO A 155 2.16 1.71 -8.18
N MET A 156 3.11 1.81 -7.26
CA MET A 156 4.52 2.01 -7.60
C MET A 156 5.09 0.85 -8.43
N ALA A 157 5.72 1.18 -9.55
CA ALA A 157 6.33 0.23 -10.48
C ALA A 157 7.65 -0.41 -9.96
N LEU A 158 7.85 -0.47 -8.64
CA LEU A 158 9.05 -1.04 -8.03
C LEU A 158 9.26 -2.49 -8.48
N GLY A 159 10.46 -2.79 -8.95
CA GLY A 159 10.82 -4.11 -9.48
C GLY A 159 10.57 -4.27 -10.98
N ASN A 160 9.68 -3.48 -11.55
CA ASN A 160 9.46 -3.46 -13.00
C ASN A 160 10.59 -2.71 -13.73
N PRO A 161 10.98 -3.12 -14.95
CA PRO A 161 11.95 -2.37 -15.75
C PRO A 161 11.58 -0.89 -15.96
N ALA A 162 10.31 -0.52 -15.91
CA ALA A 162 9.85 0.87 -16.00
C ALA A 162 10.42 1.74 -14.86
N SER A 163 10.64 1.19 -13.66
CA SER A 163 11.23 1.91 -12.53
C SER A 163 12.73 2.22 -12.70
N LEU A 164 13.38 1.64 -13.68
CA LEU A 164 14.82 1.84 -13.95
C LEU A 164 15.07 2.78 -15.14
N GLN A 165 14.04 3.45 -15.63
CA GLN A 165 14.19 4.47 -16.69
C GLN A 165 14.81 5.75 -16.11
N PRO A 166 15.69 6.42 -16.86
CA PRO A 166 16.23 7.70 -16.43
C PRO A 166 15.16 8.81 -16.44
N GLY A 167 15.30 9.78 -15.54
CA GLY A 167 14.45 10.96 -15.50
C GLY A 167 13.10 10.77 -14.83
N LEU A 168 12.90 9.68 -14.10
CA LEU A 168 11.74 9.50 -13.25
C LEU A 168 11.77 10.49 -12.07
N ALA A 169 10.58 10.86 -11.60
CA ALA A 169 10.44 11.69 -10.42
C ALA A 169 10.60 10.85 -9.13
N TYR A 170 10.75 11.53 -7.99
CA TYR A 170 10.75 10.91 -6.68
C TYR A 170 9.37 10.25 -6.41
N PRO A 171 9.31 9.08 -5.79
CA PRO A 171 10.44 8.37 -5.14
C PRO A 171 11.24 7.42 -6.06
N LEU A 172 10.79 7.08 -7.26
CA LEU A 172 11.53 6.18 -8.16
C LEU A 172 12.91 6.75 -8.59
N ALA A 173 13.08 8.09 -8.54
CA ALA A 173 14.37 8.74 -8.76
C ALA A 173 15.51 8.22 -7.85
N GLU A 174 15.20 7.65 -6.69
CA GLU A 174 16.20 7.03 -5.81
C GLU A 174 16.98 5.90 -6.49
N LEU A 175 16.30 5.13 -7.36
CA LEU A 175 16.94 4.07 -8.14
C LEU A 175 17.90 4.63 -9.17
N ASP A 176 17.54 5.75 -9.83
CA ASP A 176 18.42 6.44 -10.79
C ASP A 176 19.63 7.06 -10.06
N ASP A 177 19.42 7.70 -8.92
CA ASP A 177 20.49 8.23 -8.07
C ASP A 177 21.46 7.14 -7.62
N TYR A 178 20.94 6.00 -7.20
CA TYR A 178 21.76 4.85 -6.84
C TYR A 178 22.59 4.33 -8.02
N LEU A 179 21.96 4.19 -9.19
CA LEU A 179 22.63 3.69 -10.39
C LEU A 179 23.62 4.69 -10.99
N ARG A 180 23.44 6.00 -10.76
CA ARG A 180 24.46 7.01 -11.09
C ARG A 180 25.72 6.86 -10.23
N LEU A 181 25.55 6.51 -8.94
CA LEU A 181 26.68 6.24 -8.05
C LEU A 181 27.34 4.88 -8.35
N TYR A 182 26.54 3.89 -8.73
CA TYR A 182 26.99 2.50 -8.90
C TYR A 182 26.51 1.89 -10.23
N PRO A 183 26.97 2.40 -11.40
CA PRO A 183 26.42 2.02 -12.71
C PRO A 183 26.59 0.53 -13.02
N ALA A 184 27.64 -0.11 -12.49
CA ALA A 184 27.89 -1.56 -12.67
C ALA A 184 26.87 -2.45 -11.92
N ARG A 185 26.05 -1.90 -11.03
CA ARG A 185 25.09 -2.67 -10.22
C ARG A 185 23.69 -2.79 -10.85
N ARG A 186 23.47 -2.29 -12.06
CA ARG A 186 22.16 -2.30 -12.74
C ARG A 186 21.52 -3.70 -12.77
N ASP A 187 22.29 -4.72 -13.14
CA ASP A 187 21.76 -6.10 -13.19
C ASP A 187 21.46 -6.69 -11.82
N VAL A 188 22.23 -6.31 -10.81
CA VAL A 188 21.96 -6.67 -9.42
C VAL A 188 20.66 -6.04 -8.94
N VAL A 189 20.48 -4.74 -9.17
CA VAL A 189 19.26 -4.02 -8.83
C VAL A 189 18.05 -4.67 -9.50
N LYS A 190 18.09 -4.86 -10.82
CA LYS A 190 17.02 -5.51 -11.58
C LYS A 190 16.66 -6.89 -11.03
N ARG A 191 17.64 -7.71 -10.72
CA ARG A 191 17.42 -9.07 -10.19
C ARG A 191 16.83 -9.04 -8.78
N ASN A 192 17.35 -8.16 -7.90
CA ASN A 192 16.98 -8.15 -6.49
C ASN A 192 15.64 -7.47 -6.22
N THR A 193 15.11 -6.69 -7.18
CA THR A 193 13.80 -6.06 -7.09
C THR A 193 12.69 -6.82 -7.83
N ALA A 194 13.03 -7.77 -8.72
CA ALA A 194 12.08 -8.37 -9.66
C ALA A 194 10.88 -9.07 -9.00
N ASP A 195 11.04 -9.65 -7.83
CA ASP A 195 9.94 -10.31 -7.09
C ASP A 195 8.99 -9.33 -6.37
N LEU A 196 9.30 -8.03 -6.41
CA LEU A 196 8.45 -6.97 -5.91
C LEU A 196 7.58 -6.32 -7.02
N ASP A 197 7.81 -6.70 -8.28
CA ASP A 197 7.07 -6.16 -9.44
C ASP A 197 5.58 -6.51 -9.35
N PRO A 198 4.68 -5.53 -9.24
CA PRO A 198 3.23 -5.77 -9.21
C PRO A 198 2.71 -6.58 -10.40
N ILE A 199 3.31 -6.43 -11.59
CA ILE A 199 2.90 -7.17 -12.80
C ILE A 199 3.14 -8.68 -12.63
N THR A 200 4.24 -9.08 -11.99
CA THR A 200 4.50 -10.50 -11.73
C THR A 200 3.54 -11.14 -10.74
N LEU A 201 2.89 -10.31 -9.91
CA LEU A 201 1.94 -10.73 -8.90
C LEU A 201 0.49 -10.67 -9.40
N ALA A 202 0.19 -9.84 -10.38
CA ALA A 202 -1.13 -9.46 -10.83
C ALA A 202 -2.07 -10.65 -11.12
N GLY A 203 -1.59 -11.65 -11.84
CA GLY A 203 -2.40 -12.82 -12.20
C GLY A 203 -2.79 -13.74 -11.03
N LYS A 204 -2.27 -13.50 -9.83
CA LYS A 204 -2.62 -14.23 -8.60
C LYS A 204 -3.71 -13.54 -7.79
N ILE A 205 -4.09 -12.32 -8.15
CA ILE A 205 -5.10 -11.54 -7.44
C ILE A 205 -6.48 -12.06 -7.84
N THR A 206 -7.22 -12.57 -6.88
CA THR A 206 -8.58 -13.08 -7.08
C THR A 206 -9.66 -12.07 -6.71
N ALA A 207 -9.30 -11.09 -5.87
CA ALA A 207 -10.19 -10.02 -5.46
C ALA A 207 -10.40 -9.01 -6.61
N PRO A 208 -11.57 -8.38 -6.73
CA PRO A 208 -11.77 -7.25 -7.63
C PRO A 208 -10.86 -6.08 -7.27
N VAL A 209 -10.32 -5.41 -8.29
CA VAL A 209 -9.38 -4.29 -8.15
C VAL A 209 -9.93 -3.04 -8.82
N LEU A 210 -10.00 -1.94 -8.08
CA LEU A 210 -10.12 -0.60 -8.64
C LEU A 210 -8.70 -0.02 -8.77
N LEU A 211 -8.26 0.20 -10.00
CA LEU A 211 -6.94 0.74 -10.32
C LEU A 211 -7.06 2.14 -10.91
N SER A 212 -6.31 3.12 -10.40
CA SER A 212 -6.25 4.44 -11.02
C SER A 212 -4.83 4.82 -11.43
N VAL A 213 -4.71 5.52 -12.56
CA VAL A 213 -3.44 6.02 -13.10
C VAL A 213 -3.60 7.42 -13.64
N GLY A 214 -2.56 8.24 -13.52
CA GLY A 214 -2.46 9.55 -14.16
C GLY A 214 -1.53 9.49 -15.36
N ILE A 215 -1.90 10.08 -16.50
CA ILE A 215 -1.07 10.01 -17.71
C ILE A 215 0.27 10.73 -17.59
N ASN A 216 0.39 11.65 -16.64
CA ASN A 216 1.61 12.42 -16.38
C ASN A 216 2.40 11.90 -15.16
N ASP A 217 2.05 10.75 -14.62
CA ASP A 217 2.78 10.17 -13.48
C ASP A 217 4.15 9.62 -13.95
N THR A 218 5.20 10.22 -13.41
CA THR A 218 6.60 9.79 -13.62
C THR A 218 7.27 9.36 -12.33
N GLY A 219 6.56 9.41 -11.20
CA GLY A 219 7.11 9.15 -9.87
C GLY A 219 6.79 7.77 -9.31
N SER A 220 5.65 7.21 -9.70
CA SER A 220 5.17 5.94 -9.16
C SER A 220 4.70 4.97 -10.24
N CYS A 221 3.72 5.37 -11.06
CA CYS A 221 3.02 4.50 -11.98
C CYS A 221 2.99 5.08 -13.40
N PRO A 222 4.05 4.94 -14.19
CA PRO A 222 4.02 5.32 -15.61
C PRO A 222 2.83 4.68 -16.32
N LEU A 223 2.10 5.44 -17.17
CA LEU A 223 0.84 5.01 -17.77
C LEU A 223 0.92 3.59 -18.39
N LYS A 224 1.94 3.35 -19.21
CA LYS A 224 2.12 2.04 -19.86
C LYS A 224 2.25 0.89 -18.85
N PHE A 225 2.90 1.11 -17.71
CA PHE A 225 2.99 0.13 -16.64
C PHE A 225 1.62 -0.12 -16.00
N GLY A 226 0.84 0.93 -15.74
CA GLY A 226 -0.50 0.82 -15.17
C GLY A 226 -1.49 0.10 -16.10
N GLU A 227 -1.41 0.35 -17.41
CA GLU A 227 -2.20 -0.36 -18.42
C GLU A 227 -1.83 -1.85 -18.47
N GLU A 228 -0.54 -2.20 -18.53
CA GLU A 228 -0.08 -3.58 -18.51
C GLU A 228 -0.47 -4.30 -17.21
N LEU A 229 -0.40 -3.61 -16.07
CA LEU A 229 -0.83 -4.15 -14.79
C LEU A 229 -2.32 -4.47 -14.79
N ALA A 230 -3.17 -3.56 -15.31
CA ALA A 230 -4.61 -3.77 -15.42
C ALA A 230 -4.97 -4.97 -16.30
N GLU A 231 -4.26 -5.15 -17.42
CA GLU A 231 -4.47 -6.30 -18.33
C GLU A 231 -4.14 -7.65 -17.67
N LYS A 232 -3.25 -7.67 -16.68
CA LYS A 232 -2.82 -8.89 -15.97
C LYS A 232 -3.71 -9.25 -14.78
N ILE A 233 -4.44 -8.30 -14.21
CA ILE A 233 -5.35 -8.52 -13.09
C ILE A 233 -6.69 -9.06 -13.64
N PRO A 234 -7.16 -10.24 -13.20
CA PRO A 234 -8.35 -10.88 -13.79
C PRO A 234 -9.66 -10.08 -13.70
N ASP A 235 -9.86 -9.36 -12.58
CA ASP A 235 -11.03 -8.47 -12.37
C ASP A 235 -10.53 -7.08 -11.98
N CYS A 236 -10.35 -6.20 -13.00
CA CYS A 236 -9.79 -4.86 -12.84
C CYS A 236 -10.66 -3.79 -13.49
N ASP A 237 -11.08 -2.81 -12.69
CA ASP A 237 -11.68 -1.55 -13.16
C ASP A 237 -10.55 -0.49 -13.23
N LEU A 238 -10.01 -0.23 -14.43
CA LEU A 238 -8.98 0.76 -14.67
C LEU A 238 -9.58 2.14 -14.92
N ARG A 239 -9.12 3.14 -14.15
CA ARG A 239 -9.44 4.56 -14.32
C ARG A 239 -8.20 5.34 -14.76
N VAL A 240 -8.23 5.95 -15.93
CA VAL A 240 -7.14 6.74 -16.50
C VAL A 240 -7.52 8.22 -16.43
N TYR A 241 -6.67 9.03 -15.79
CA TYR A 241 -6.90 10.46 -15.59
C TYR A 241 -5.98 11.30 -16.45
N HIS A 242 -6.59 12.00 -17.43
CA HIS A 242 -5.89 12.89 -18.33
C HIS A 242 -5.49 14.19 -17.63
N GLY A 243 -4.25 14.63 -17.83
CA GLY A 243 -3.73 15.86 -17.23
C GLY A 243 -3.35 15.77 -15.74
N ALA A 244 -3.46 14.58 -15.13
CA ALA A 244 -3.06 14.34 -13.75
C ALA A 244 -1.70 13.63 -13.67
N SER A 245 -0.92 14.00 -12.67
CA SER A 245 0.30 13.27 -12.24
C SER A 245 -0.02 12.23 -11.17
N GLU A 246 -1.21 12.29 -10.60
CA GLU A 246 -1.74 11.38 -9.60
C GLU A 246 -3.01 10.72 -10.11
N GLY A 247 -3.49 9.71 -9.43
CA GLY A 247 -4.60 8.87 -9.87
C GLY A 247 -6.00 9.51 -9.72
N GLY A 248 -6.20 10.77 -10.11
CA GLY A 248 -7.51 11.42 -10.25
C GLY A 248 -7.97 12.25 -9.05
N GLY A 249 -7.17 12.37 -8.00
CA GLY A 249 -7.43 13.30 -6.90
C GLY A 249 -8.83 13.16 -6.28
N HIS A 250 -9.50 14.29 -6.03
CA HIS A 250 -10.81 14.30 -5.37
C HIS A 250 -11.92 13.60 -6.17
N GLU A 251 -11.90 13.70 -7.49
CA GLU A 251 -12.89 13.04 -8.35
C GLU A 251 -12.80 11.51 -8.20
N HIS A 252 -11.59 10.96 -8.25
CA HIS A 252 -11.38 9.53 -8.03
C HIS A 252 -11.73 9.11 -6.60
N ALA A 253 -11.51 9.98 -5.60
CA ALA A 253 -11.87 9.72 -4.22
C ALA A 253 -13.36 9.37 -4.04
N GLN A 254 -14.26 10.08 -4.73
CA GLN A 254 -15.70 9.79 -4.69
C GLN A 254 -16.03 8.44 -5.33
N ILE A 255 -15.38 8.12 -6.46
CA ILE A 255 -15.52 6.83 -7.11
C ILE A 255 -15.03 5.71 -6.18
N GLN A 256 -13.89 5.90 -5.52
CA GLN A 256 -13.31 4.92 -4.59
C GLN A 256 -14.19 4.66 -3.38
N ILE A 257 -14.79 5.72 -2.78
CA ILE A 257 -15.73 5.58 -1.67
C ILE A 257 -16.95 4.75 -2.10
N SER A 258 -17.57 5.10 -3.23
CA SER A 258 -18.74 4.38 -3.75
C SER A 258 -18.41 2.93 -4.07
N TRP A 259 -17.29 2.68 -4.74
CA TRP A 259 -16.86 1.35 -5.13
C TRP A 259 -16.54 0.47 -3.91
N LEU A 260 -15.80 1.00 -2.92
CA LEU A 260 -15.52 0.27 -1.68
C LEU A 260 -16.80 -0.01 -0.89
N SER A 261 -17.73 0.96 -0.84
CA SER A 261 -19.02 0.77 -0.17
C SER A 261 -19.82 -0.38 -0.80
N ASP A 262 -19.84 -0.45 -2.14
CA ASP A 262 -20.50 -1.54 -2.86
C ASP A 262 -19.83 -2.89 -2.56
N LYS A 263 -18.51 -2.98 -2.72
CA LYS A 263 -17.76 -4.24 -2.54
C LYS A 263 -17.77 -4.76 -1.10
N LEU A 264 -17.93 -3.88 -0.12
CA LEU A 264 -17.95 -4.23 1.31
C LEU A 264 -19.39 -4.32 1.88
N GLY A 265 -20.42 -4.04 1.09
CA GLY A 265 -21.81 -4.05 1.55
C GLY A 265 -22.13 -2.94 2.55
N LEU A 266 -21.47 -1.78 2.44
CA LEU A 266 -21.70 -0.60 3.26
C LEU A 266 -22.88 0.22 2.69
N GLY A 267 -24.02 -0.38 2.53
CA GLY A 267 -25.24 0.25 2.02
C GLY A 267 -25.88 1.25 2.97
#